data_d1256d5a468802be2817cfec341b5bad
#
_entry.id   d1256d5a468802be2817cfec341b5bad
#
_cell.length_a   1.000
_cell.length_b   1.000
_cell.length_c   1.000
_cell.angle_alpha   90.00
_cell.angle_beta   90.00
_cell.angle_gamma   90.00
#
_symmetry.space_group_name_H-M   'P 1'
#
loop_
_entity.id
_entity.type
_entity.pdbx_description
1 polymer ?
#
loop_
_entity_poly.entity_id
_entity_poly.type
_entity_poly.pdbx_seq_one_letter_code
_entity_poly.pdbx_strand_id
1 'polypeptide(L)'
;MKTLNRRDFGVAVAAAILLPVTTARAEDSPLEVHIDNFVFQPPELKIKVGTSVTWTNRDDIPHTVVSAGKFRSKTLDTDDKFTFTFTDAGDYKYFCSLHPHMTGMIKVE
;
A
#
# COMPACT_ATOMS: atom_id res chain seq x y z
N MET A 1 4.50 -50.59 21.42
CA MET A 1 4.55 -50.11 21.10
C MET A 1 4.61 -49.94 20.76
N LYS A 2 4.29 -49.42 20.77
CA LYS A 2 4.21 -48.92 20.35
C LYS A 2 4.18 -48.21 19.90
N THR A 3 3.94 -48.08 19.86
CA THR A 3 3.89 -47.25 19.42
C THR A 3 3.73 -46.79 18.95
N LEU A 4 3.39 -46.38 18.77
CA LEU A 4 3.25 -45.61 18.25
C LEU A 4 3.18 -45.02 17.94
N ASN A 5 3.13 -45.04 18.09
CA ASN A 5 3.09 -44.28 17.67
C ASN A 5 3.22 -43.63 17.47
N ARG A 6 3.30 -43.65 17.70
CA ARG A 6 3.37 -42.82 17.29
C ARG A 6 3.54 -42.31 16.67
N ARG A 7 3.37 -42.28 16.63
CA ARG A 7 3.44 -41.68 15.90
C ARG A 7 3.18 -41.19 15.23
N ASP A 8 2.76 -41.10 15.23
CA ASP A 8 2.45 -40.51 14.42
C ASP A 8 2.16 -39.74 14.27
N PHE A 9 2.07 -39.53 14.63
CA PHE A 9 1.79 -38.51 14.30
C PHE A 9 2.08 -37.80 13.92
N GLY A 10 2.16 -37.75 14.21
CA GLY A 10 2.51 -36.73 13.82
C GLY A 10 2.59 -36.25 12.98
N VAL A 11 2.50 -36.20 12.76
CA VAL A 11 2.67 -35.70 11.93
C VAL A 11 2.17 -34.96 11.28
N ALA A 12 1.84 -35.00 11.13
CA ALA A 12 1.39 -34.34 10.32
C ALA A 12 1.01 -33.26 10.47
N VAL A 13 0.90 -33.06 10.74
CA VAL A 13 0.58 -32.10 10.78
C VAL A 13 0.94 -31.21 10.47
N ALA A 14 0.90 -31.03 10.70
CA ALA A 14 1.33 -30.09 10.61
C ALA A 14 1.48 -29.36 9.74
N ALA A 15 1.90 -29.48 9.41
CA ALA A 15 2.29 -28.88 8.41
C ALA A 15 1.45 -27.98 7.78
N ALA A 16 0.58 -28.32 7.42
CA ALA A 16 -0.22 -27.60 6.65
C ALA A 16 -0.48 -26.26 7.00
N ILE A 17 -0.59 -26.00 8.02
CA ILE A 17 -0.97 -24.84 8.39
C ILE A 17 -0.46 -23.67 7.92
N LEU A 18 0.51 -23.49 7.86
CA LEU A 18 1.07 -22.34 7.54
C LEU A 18 0.72 -21.75 6.36
N LEU A 19 0.58 -22.36 5.47
CA LEU A 19 0.41 -21.86 4.24
C LEU A 19 -0.52 -20.79 4.07
N PRO A 20 -1.60 -20.85 4.38
CA PRO A 20 -2.57 -19.86 4.03
C PRO A 20 -2.21 -18.51 4.55
N VAL A 21 -1.56 -18.53 5.56
CA VAL A 21 -1.25 -17.32 6.13
C VAL A 21 -0.49 -16.40 5.28
N THR A 22 0.33 -16.90 4.50
CA THR A 22 1.10 -16.07 3.68
C THR A 22 0.31 -15.27 2.74
N THR A 23 -0.72 -15.76 2.26
CA THR A 23 -1.48 -15.02 1.32
C THR A 23 -2.09 -13.82 1.94
N ALA A 24 -2.54 -13.94 3.09
CA ALA A 24 -3.17 -12.82 3.72
C ALA A 24 -2.22 -11.69 3.84
N ARG A 25 -0.99 -11.99 4.03
CA ARG A 25 -0.05 -10.97 4.22
C ARG A 25 0.19 -10.15 3.02
N ALA A 26 0.12 -10.72 1.89
CA ALA A 26 0.33 -9.99 0.67
C ALA A 26 -0.68 -8.87 0.53
N GLU A 27 -1.87 -9.07 1.01
CA GLU A 27 -2.88 -8.03 0.90
C GLU A 27 -2.66 -6.88 1.85
N ASP A 28 -1.87 -7.08 2.88
CA ASP A 28 -1.60 -6.03 3.83
C ASP A 28 -0.36 -5.23 3.48
N SER A 29 0.32 -5.59 2.41
CA SER A 29 1.51 -4.88 2.01
C SER A 29 1.15 -3.50 1.52
N PRO A 30 1.94 -2.49 1.81
CA PRO A 30 1.68 -1.15 1.29
C PRO A 30 1.72 -1.16 -0.21
N LEU A 31 0.83 -0.41 -0.82
CA LEU A 31 0.82 -0.24 -2.26
C LEU A 31 1.59 1.02 -2.59
N GLU A 32 2.14 1.05 -3.78
CA GLU A 32 2.97 2.18 -4.20
C GLU A 32 2.40 2.94 -5.37
N VAL A 33 2.53 4.27 -5.32
CA VAL A 33 2.27 5.15 -6.44
C VAL A 33 3.59 5.83 -6.74
N HIS A 34 4.01 5.79 -7.99
CA HIS A 34 5.24 6.47 -8.38
C HIS A 34 4.89 7.79 -9.03
N ILE A 35 5.68 8.81 -8.76
CA ILE A 35 5.54 10.12 -9.38
C ILE A 35 6.67 10.22 -10.37
N ASP A 36 6.34 10.33 -11.64
CA ASP A 36 7.36 10.41 -12.68
C ASP A 36 6.78 11.14 -13.88
N ASN A 37 7.57 11.99 -14.51
CA ASN A 37 7.16 12.72 -15.67
C ASN A 37 5.85 13.48 -15.45
N PHE A 38 5.72 14.11 -14.27
CA PHE A 38 4.56 14.91 -13.90
C PHE A 38 3.24 14.12 -13.85
N VAL A 39 3.28 12.84 -13.58
CA VAL A 39 2.06 12.05 -13.39
C VAL A 39 2.19 11.14 -12.18
N PHE A 40 1.05 10.79 -11.60
CA PHE A 40 0.97 9.78 -10.56
C PHE A 40 0.66 8.45 -11.25
N GLN A 41 1.46 7.43 -10.99
CA GLN A 41 1.32 6.13 -11.64
C GLN A 41 1.18 5.02 -10.60
N PRO A 42 0.07 4.32 -10.53
CA PRO A 42 -1.12 4.49 -11.36
C PRO A 42 -1.94 5.70 -10.90
N PRO A 43 -2.73 6.28 -11.76
CA PRO A 43 -3.52 7.47 -11.39
C PRO A 43 -4.70 7.14 -10.50
N GLU A 44 -5.12 5.91 -10.44
CA GLU A 44 -6.22 5.50 -9.60
C GLU A 44 -5.93 4.15 -8.97
N LEU A 45 -6.19 4.03 -7.66
CA LEU A 45 -6.03 2.78 -6.92
C LEU A 45 -7.29 2.50 -6.14
N LYS A 46 -7.68 1.23 -6.08
CA LYS A 46 -8.74 0.77 -5.19
C LYS A 46 -8.08 -0.01 -4.09
N ILE A 47 -8.40 0.33 -2.86
CA ILE A 47 -7.81 -0.33 -1.70
C ILE A 47 -8.88 -0.60 -0.66
N LYS A 48 -8.55 -1.43 0.32
CA LYS A 48 -9.44 -1.69 1.43
C LYS A 48 -9.08 -0.79 2.60
N VAL A 49 -10.06 -0.54 3.45
CA VAL A 49 -9.84 0.22 4.69
C VAL A 49 -8.69 -0.44 5.45
N GLY A 50 -7.79 0.35 5.95
CA GLY A 50 -6.63 -0.13 6.69
C GLY A 50 -5.38 -0.27 5.84
N THR A 51 -5.48 -0.05 4.54
CA THR A 51 -4.33 -0.17 3.65
C THR A 51 -3.49 1.11 3.67
N SER A 52 -2.19 0.95 3.62
CA SER A 52 -1.26 2.07 3.50
C SER A 52 -0.81 2.22 2.05
N VAL A 53 -0.70 3.45 1.60
CA VAL A 53 -0.20 3.75 0.25
C VAL A 53 1.03 4.61 0.40
N THR A 54 2.06 4.29 -0.36
CA THR A 54 3.31 5.05 -0.35
C THR A 54 3.51 5.70 -1.71
N TRP A 55 3.73 6.99 -1.72
CA TRP A 55 4.08 7.73 -2.92
C TRP A 55 5.58 7.93 -2.93
N THR A 56 6.21 7.62 -4.05
CA THR A 56 7.66 7.82 -4.21
C THR A 56 7.90 8.75 -5.39
N ASN A 57 8.63 9.83 -5.16
CA ASN A 57 8.95 10.75 -6.24
C ASN A 57 10.15 10.23 -7.02
N ARG A 58 9.91 9.88 -8.30
CA ARG A 58 10.97 9.42 -9.19
C ARG A 58 11.40 10.49 -10.20
N ASP A 59 10.77 11.67 -10.12
CA ASP A 59 11.14 12.78 -10.98
C ASP A 59 12.39 13.46 -10.44
N ASP A 60 13.04 14.23 -11.28
CA ASP A 60 14.20 15.01 -10.85
C ASP A 60 13.79 16.40 -10.41
N ILE A 61 12.50 16.64 -10.22
CA ILE A 61 11.99 17.89 -9.66
C ILE A 61 11.08 17.57 -8.48
N PRO A 62 10.87 18.53 -7.57
CA PRO A 62 10.05 18.26 -6.38
C PRO A 62 8.56 18.20 -6.68
N HIS A 63 7.86 17.40 -5.91
CA HIS A 63 6.40 17.24 -5.99
C HIS A 63 5.82 17.12 -4.60
N THR A 64 4.49 17.28 -4.48
CA THR A 64 3.78 17.06 -3.23
C THR A 64 2.58 16.17 -3.49
N VAL A 65 1.99 15.63 -2.41
CA VAL A 65 0.77 14.84 -2.49
C VAL A 65 -0.21 15.45 -1.50
N VAL A 66 -1.31 16.00 -2.00
CA VAL A 66 -2.26 16.73 -1.18
C VAL A 66 -3.68 16.27 -1.47
N SER A 67 -4.41 15.88 -0.43
CA SER A 67 -5.85 15.63 -0.54
C SER A 67 -6.52 16.57 0.44
N ALA A 68 -7.27 17.52 -0.09
CA ALA A 68 -7.82 18.62 0.69
C ALA A 68 -8.57 18.12 1.92
N GLY A 69 -8.19 18.61 3.09
CA GLY A 69 -8.84 18.23 4.32
C GLY A 69 -8.54 16.84 4.82
N LYS A 70 -7.72 16.09 4.11
CA LYS A 70 -7.42 14.70 4.48
C LYS A 70 -5.95 14.49 4.80
N PHE A 71 -5.07 14.82 3.88
CA PHE A 71 -3.65 14.67 4.13
C PHE A 71 -2.85 15.61 3.24
N ARG A 72 -1.61 15.82 3.63
CA ARG A 72 -0.70 16.67 2.87
C ARG A 72 0.72 16.20 3.15
N SER A 73 1.48 15.90 2.11
CA SER A 73 2.88 15.56 2.29
C SER A 73 3.70 16.84 2.38
N LYS A 74 4.91 16.71 2.85
CA LYS A 74 5.88 17.77 2.68
C LYS A 74 6.32 17.70 1.22
N THR A 75 7.17 18.63 0.80
CA THR A 75 7.75 18.58 -0.54
C THR A 75 8.66 17.35 -0.63
N LEU A 76 8.44 16.55 -1.67
CA LEU A 76 9.21 15.35 -1.90
C LEU A 76 10.23 15.62 -2.99
N ASP A 77 11.51 15.47 -2.65
CA ASP A 77 12.58 15.55 -3.64
C ASP A 77 12.74 14.17 -4.27
N THR A 78 13.63 14.03 -5.23
CA THR A 78 13.85 12.76 -5.90
C THR A 78 14.12 11.65 -4.88
N ASP A 79 13.38 10.56 -5.03
CA ASP A 79 13.44 9.37 -4.17
C ASP A 79 12.85 9.54 -2.77
N ASP A 80 12.33 10.72 -2.44
CA ASP A 80 11.61 10.90 -1.19
C ASP A 80 10.26 10.19 -1.25
N LYS A 81 9.75 9.80 -0.09
CA LYS A 81 8.52 9.03 0.02
C LYS A 81 7.56 9.66 1.02
N PHE A 82 6.28 9.43 0.79
CA PHE A 82 5.23 9.80 1.71
C PHE A 82 4.27 8.63 1.82
N THR A 83 3.91 8.24 3.03
CA THR A 83 2.99 7.12 3.27
C THR A 83 1.80 7.60 4.08
N PHE A 84 0.62 7.15 3.70
CA PHE A 84 -0.60 7.46 4.43
C PHE A 84 -1.44 6.18 4.55
N THR A 85 -1.99 5.95 5.75
CA THR A 85 -2.85 4.79 6.01
C THR A 85 -4.29 5.26 5.98
N PHE A 86 -5.11 4.59 5.16
CA PHE A 86 -6.50 4.98 4.97
C PHE A 86 -7.40 4.17 5.89
N THR A 87 -7.97 4.83 6.89
CA THR A 87 -8.79 4.16 7.89
C THR A 87 -10.28 4.33 7.65
N ASP A 88 -10.67 5.19 6.73
CA ASP A 88 -12.08 5.45 6.43
C ASP A 88 -12.36 5.20 4.96
N ALA A 89 -13.50 4.60 4.66
CA ALA A 89 -13.91 4.38 3.28
C ALA A 89 -14.24 5.72 2.61
N GLY A 90 -14.09 5.78 1.32
CA GLY A 90 -14.41 6.98 0.55
C GLY A 90 -13.47 7.16 -0.61
N ASP A 91 -13.71 8.23 -1.36
CA ASP A 91 -12.87 8.59 -2.50
C ASP A 91 -11.97 9.74 -2.08
N TYR A 92 -10.68 9.56 -2.27
CA TYR A 92 -9.69 10.57 -1.88
C TYR A 92 -8.99 11.07 -3.13
N LYS A 93 -9.46 12.21 -3.64
CA LYS A 93 -8.78 12.84 -4.77
C LYS A 93 -7.59 13.58 -4.24
N TYR A 94 -6.50 13.52 -4.95
CA TYR A 94 -5.29 14.23 -4.52
C TYR A 94 -4.61 14.86 -5.72
N PHE A 95 -3.69 15.76 -5.45
CA PHE A 95 -2.99 16.51 -6.48
C PHE A 95 -1.64 16.97 -5.97
N CYS A 96 -0.83 17.50 -6.87
CA CYS A 96 0.44 18.10 -6.51
C CYS A 96 0.24 19.61 -6.40
N SER A 97 0.54 20.19 -5.24
CA SER A 97 0.30 21.61 -5.04
C SER A 97 1.24 22.49 -5.87
N LEU A 98 2.36 21.93 -6.32
CA LEU A 98 3.30 22.67 -7.15
C LEU A 98 2.92 22.55 -8.62
N HIS A 99 2.18 21.54 -8.99
CA HIS A 99 1.75 21.28 -10.37
C HIS A 99 0.31 20.81 -10.34
N PRO A 100 -0.66 21.73 -10.19
CA PRO A 100 -2.05 21.35 -9.91
C PRO A 100 -2.75 20.47 -10.94
N HIS A 101 -2.20 20.35 -12.14
CA HIS A 101 -2.80 19.48 -13.14
C HIS A 101 -2.46 18.00 -12.89
N MET A 102 -1.48 17.74 -12.04
CA MET A 102 -1.16 16.36 -11.65
C MET A 102 -2.16 15.92 -10.61
N THR A 103 -3.00 14.96 -10.95
CA THR A 103 -4.05 14.48 -10.05
C THR A 103 -4.08 12.97 -10.00
N GLY A 104 -4.65 12.45 -8.93
CA GLY A 104 -4.85 11.03 -8.76
C GLY A 104 -6.03 10.78 -7.84
N MET A 105 -6.35 9.53 -7.63
CA MET A 105 -7.47 9.15 -6.78
C MET A 105 -7.20 7.82 -6.09
N ILE A 106 -7.51 7.76 -4.79
CA ILE A 106 -7.52 6.51 -4.04
C ILE A 106 -8.97 6.23 -3.66
N LYS A 107 -9.47 5.07 -4.06
CA LYS A 107 -10.82 4.64 -3.67
C LYS A 107 -10.68 3.62 -2.57
N VAL A 108 -11.25 3.92 -1.40
CA VAL A 108 -11.13 3.08 -0.22
C VAL A 108 -12.48 2.43 0.06
N GLU A 109 -12.51 1.11 0.06
CA GLU A 109 -13.75 0.36 0.27
C GLU A 109 -13.67 -0.45 1.59
#